data_8ac2f553e19345efda9325c3d973c50a
#
_entry.id   8ac2f553e19345efda9325c3d973c50a
#
_cell.length_a   1.000
_cell.length_b   1.000
_cell.length_c   1.000
_cell.angle_alpha   90.00
_cell.angle_beta   90.00
_cell.angle_gamma   90.00
#
_symmetry.space_group_name_H-M   'P 1'
#
loop_
_entity.id
_entity.type
_entity.pdbx_description
1 polymer ?
#
loop_
_entity_poly.entity_id
_entity_poly.type
_entity_poly.pdbx_seq_one_letter_code
_entity_poly.pdbx_strand_id
1 'polypeptide(L)'
;EGRKFQKQGYYCDAPIKSKDFILYWDDEKNKCRKGIIIKNGDKTWYISREYYMWLNFLPIYDKEEKRFDFAKIRDAQYYMSLYELLAELNDRHTVILKKRQIASSYYHMAKFINHWVFEEGAVLKIGASLKDYINLKGSWKFLDEYRNFLNQHTAWYRPAEPDKEGSWQQQIKVRQNGRDTYRGLKGTINSYSFEKNPTNGVGGPVTYFFHEEAGIAPKMDDTYGFMKPALKSGHMITGQFIAAGSVGDLDQCEPLKLYVERPEENGFFGIESDLLDSKGTIGITGLFIPEQWSMPPYIDEYGNSKVEEALEALDKEFERLKRDLEPAAYQLEVSQHPRTIEEAFATRKLSIFPPHLISKQMQRIQDKEYPVEYLELSRDTDGKIIDKPSRKIPITEWPISKKIEDKEGVICVYERPCKDPQFGNYYASVDPVGEGKTTTSDSLCAIYIYKNPVEVIIDDGDGKVKSRVERDGIVASWCGRFDSIDKTHERLELLIEWYNAWTIVENNVALFIQYMISRKRQKYLVPKDMVLFLKDIGANRNVFQEYGWKNVGTLFKGTILSYAIEFLKEELDTETLPDGTIVKTIYGVERIPDPMLL
;
A
#
# COMPACT_ATOMS: atom_id res chain seq x y z
N GLU A 1 8.96 36.32 -16.87
CA GLU A 1 9.41 37.06 -15.70
C GLU A 1 10.56 36.36 -14.97
N GLY A 2 10.50 35.02 -14.76
CA GLY A 2 11.60 34.28 -14.13
C GLY A 2 12.95 34.45 -14.83
N ARG A 3 12.96 34.31 -16.17
CA ARG A 3 14.19 34.56 -16.97
C ARG A 3 14.66 36.02 -16.92
N LYS A 4 13.75 36.98 -16.76
CA LYS A 4 14.10 38.38 -16.57
C LYS A 4 14.81 38.57 -15.23
N PHE A 5 14.22 38.02 -14.17
CA PHE A 5 14.82 38.03 -12.83
C PHE A 5 16.21 37.39 -12.79
N GLN A 6 16.40 36.26 -13.44
CA GLN A 6 17.71 35.59 -13.51
C GLN A 6 18.81 36.48 -14.12
N LYS A 7 18.44 37.26 -15.15
CA LYS A 7 19.43 38.10 -15.85
C LYS A 7 19.81 39.36 -15.07
N GLN A 8 18.87 39.94 -14.34
CA GLN A 8 19.06 41.28 -13.75
C GLN A 8 18.87 41.35 -12.23
N GLY A 9 18.39 40.29 -11.57
CA GLY A 9 18.23 40.19 -10.12
C GLY A 9 16.99 40.94 -9.54
N TYR A 10 16.11 41.41 -10.40
CA TYR A 10 14.86 42.09 -10.00
C TYR A 10 13.77 41.90 -11.08
N TYR A 11 12.51 42.08 -10.69
CA TYR A 11 11.35 41.95 -11.60
C TYR A 11 10.95 43.32 -12.22
N CYS A 12 10.94 44.38 -11.43
CA CYS A 12 10.47 45.70 -11.82
C CYS A 12 11.54 46.72 -11.53
N ASP A 13 11.84 47.56 -12.51
CA ASP A 13 12.82 48.65 -12.42
C ASP A 13 12.19 50.00 -12.06
N ALA A 14 10.85 50.06 -12.02
CA ALA A 14 10.14 51.26 -11.62
C ALA A 14 10.35 51.56 -10.12
N PRO A 15 10.48 52.85 -9.74
CA PRO A 15 10.63 53.26 -8.34
C PRO A 15 9.49 52.69 -7.47
N ILE A 16 9.85 52.17 -6.28
CA ILE A 16 8.88 51.60 -5.34
C ILE A 16 7.79 52.66 -5.04
N LYS A 17 6.51 52.22 -5.08
CA LYS A 17 5.30 53.08 -4.91
C LYS A 17 5.02 54.02 -6.08
N SER A 18 5.78 54.04 -7.17
CA SER A 18 5.38 54.74 -8.38
C SER A 18 4.14 54.10 -9.02
N LYS A 19 3.47 54.83 -9.89
CA LYS A 19 2.31 54.32 -10.64
C LYS A 19 2.68 53.09 -11.46
N ASP A 20 3.83 53.11 -12.11
CA ASP A 20 4.30 52.03 -12.96
C ASP A 20 4.65 50.79 -12.15
N PHE A 21 5.24 50.95 -10.94
CA PHE A 21 5.48 49.86 -10.01
C PHE A 21 4.17 49.19 -9.58
N ILE A 22 3.15 49.96 -9.23
CA ILE A 22 1.84 49.45 -8.81
C ILE A 22 1.16 48.70 -9.95
N LEU A 23 1.13 49.30 -11.15
CA LEU A 23 0.52 48.68 -12.34
C LEU A 23 1.19 47.37 -12.71
N TYR A 24 2.53 47.30 -12.66
CA TYR A 24 3.27 46.08 -12.92
C TYR A 24 2.86 44.97 -11.95
N TRP A 25 2.88 45.22 -10.65
CA TRP A 25 2.57 44.18 -9.68
C TRP A 25 1.08 43.82 -9.63
N ASP A 26 0.18 44.73 -9.99
CA ASP A 26 -1.25 44.41 -10.13
C ASP A 26 -1.51 43.55 -11.36
N ASP A 27 -0.81 43.76 -12.47
CA ASP A 27 -0.89 42.91 -13.66
C ASP A 27 -0.36 41.50 -13.35
N GLU A 28 0.83 41.36 -12.76
CA GLU A 28 1.40 40.07 -12.37
C GLU A 28 0.55 39.35 -11.34
N LYS A 29 -0.05 40.06 -10.38
CA LYS A 29 -1.01 39.49 -9.44
C LYS A 29 -2.24 38.95 -10.16
N ASN A 30 -2.75 39.63 -11.16
CA ASN A 30 -3.89 39.16 -11.95
C ASN A 30 -3.56 37.89 -12.71
N LYS A 31 -2.35 37.80 -13.31
CA LYS A 31 -1.86 36.59 -13.96
C LYS A 31 -1.73 35.42 -12.97
N CYS A 32 -1.18 35.68 -11.78
CA CYS A 32 -1.07 34.67 -10.71
C CYS A 32 -2.43 34.26 -10.12
N ARG A 33 -3.51 35.01 -10.34
CA ARG A 33 -4.87 34.70 -9.87
C ARG A 33 -5.76 34.06 -10.94
N LYS A 34 -5.51 34.33 -12.21
CA LYS A 34 -6.41 33.94 -13.31
C LYS A 34 -5.74 33.03 -14.34
N GLY A 35 -4.42 32.85 -14.27
CA GLY A 35 -3.66 32.26 -15.34
C GLY A 35 -3.52 33.19 -16.55
N ILE A 36 -2.96 32.68 -17.63
CA ILE A 36 -2.78 33.40 -18.89
C ILE A 36 -3.15 32.53 -20.09
N ILE A 37 -3.59 33.19 -21.16
CA ILE A 37 -3.83 32.56 -22.45
C ILE A 37 -2.70 32.95 -23.38
N ILE A 38 -2.02 31.97 -23.95
CA ILE A 38 -0.98 32.14 -24.96
C ILE A 38 -1.56 31.71 -26.32
N LYS A 39 -1.46 32.60 -27.30
CA LYS A 39 -1.86 32.29 -28.69
C LYS A 39 -0.62 32.30 -29.60
N ASN A 40 -0.49 31.28 -30.41
CA ASN A 40 0.55 31.19 -31.43
C ASN A 40 -0.05 30.55 -32.68
N GLY A 41 -0.35 31.39 -33.71
CA GLY A 41 -1.14 30.97 -34.84
C GLY A 41 -2.54 30.51 -34.41
N ASP A 42 -2.95 29.36 -34.90
CA ASP A 42 -4.25 28.75 -34.60
C ASP A 42 -4.27 27.99 -33.24
N LYS A 43 -3.15 27.85 -32.60
CA LYS A 43 -3.03 27.15 -31.31
C LYS A 43 -3.21 28.09 -30.14
N THR A 44 -3.95 27.64 -29.15
CA THR A 44 -4.20 28.37 -27.92
C THR A 44 -3.87 27.47 -26.72
N TRP A 45 -3.06 27.96 -25.81
CA TRP A 45 -2.73 27.29 -24.55
C TRP A 45 -3.21 28.13 -23.38
N TYR A 46 -3.72 27.46 -22.38
CA TYR A 46 -4.00 28.08 -21.08
C TYR A 46 -2.93 27.64 -20.09
N ILE A 47 -2.26 28.60 -19.47
CA ILE A 47 -1.34 28.37 -18.36
C ILE A 47 -2.10 28.68 -17.07
N SER A 48 -2.28 27.67 -16.20
CA SER A 48 -3.01 27.86 -14.96
C SER A 48 -2.33 28.89 -14.05
N ARG A 49 -3.06 29.46 -13.14
CA ARG A 49 -2.61 30.47 -12.19
C ARG A 49 -1.40 30.00 -11.37
N GLU A 50 -1.45 28.77 -10.87
CA GLU A 50 -0.42 28.16 -10.06
C GLU A 50 0.83 27.85 -10.89
N TYR A 51 0.63 27.31 -12.10
CA TYR A 51 1.72 26.98 -13.00
C TYR A 51 2.43 28.25 -13.49
N TYR A 52 1.67 29.33 -13.82
CA TYR A 52 2.25 30.63 -14.15
C TYR A 52 3.13 31.17 -13.01
N MET A 53 2.62 31.15 -11.76
CA MET A 53 3.36 31.61 -10.60
C MET A 53 4.62 30.77 -10.36
N TRP A 54 4.52 29.47 -10.50
CA TRP A 54 5.65 28.54 -10.33
C TRP A 54 6.77 28.83 -11.34
N LEU A 55 6.44 28.98 -12.60
CA LEU A 55 7.41 29.25 -13.68
C LEU A 55 8.12 30.60 -13.55
N ASN A 56 7.54 31.57 -12.83
CA ASN A 56 8.02 32.94 -12.85
C ASN A 56 8.49 33.51 -11.52
N PHE A 57 7.94 33.02 -10.39
CA PHE A 57 8.14 33.62 -9.07
C PHE A 57 8.58 32.65 -7.98
N LEU A 58 8.71 31.35 -8.29
CA LEU A 58 9.00 30.33 -7.29
C LEU A 58 10.18 29.46 -7.75
N PRO A 59 11.41 29.81 -7.34
CA PRO A 59 12.61 29.09 -7.77
C PRO A 59 12.68 27.70 -7.15
N ILE A 60 13.24 26.76 -7.91
CA ILE A 60 13.53 25.39 -7.50
C ILE A 60 15.03 25.11 -7.59
N TYR A 61 15.50 24.09 -6.88
CA TYR A 61 16.85 23.61 -7.14
C TYR A 61 16.86 22.72 -8.41
N ASP A 62 17.42 23.28 -9.49
CA ASP A 62 17.60 22.56 -10.74
C ASP A 62 18.81 21.62 -10.62
N LYS A 63 18.58 20.31 -10.69
CA LYS A 63 19.62 19.28 -10.56
C LYS A 63 20.55 19.24 -11.77
N GLU A 64 20.05 19.58 -12.96
CA GLU A 64 20.80 19.60 -14.21
C GLU A 64 21.82 20.76 -14.18
N GLU A 65 21.35 21.96 -13.79
CA GLU A 65 22.15 23.17 -13.68
C GLU A 65 22.90 23.30 -12.34
N LYS A 66 22.58 22.45 -11.35
CA LYS A 66 23.14 22.44 -9.98
C LYS A 66 23.05 23.79 -9.27
N ARG A 67 21.97 24.53 -9.50
CA ARG A 67 21.70 25.85 -8.91
C ARG A 67 20.20 26.07 -8.67
N PHE A 68 19.87 27.11 -7.90
CA PHE A 68 18.51 27.59 -7.84
C PHE A 68 18.15 28.32 -9.13
N ASP A 69 17.03 27.91 -9.75
CA ASP A 69 16.54 28.44 -11.00
C ASP A 69 15.00 28.35 -11.02
N PHE A 70 14.36 28.99 -12.00
CA PHE A 70 12.92 28.82 -12.20
C PHE A 70 12.64 27.53 -12.97
N ALA A 71 11.49 26.91 -12.68
CA ALA A 71 11.08 25.72 -13.39
C ALA A 71 11.00 25.98 -14.90
N LYS A 72 11.51 25.03 -15.69
CA LYS A 72 11.37 25.05 -17.15
C LYS A 72 9.98 24.53 -17.51
N ILE A 73 9.39 25.04 -18.60
CA ILE A 73 8.15 24.47 -19.13
C ILE A 73 8.43 23.03 -19.57
N ARG A 74 7.60 22.12 -19.10
CA ARG A 74 7.62 20.69 -19.46
C ARG A 74 6.17 20.23 -19.66
N ASP A 75 5.94 19.39 -20.63
CA ASP A 75 4.60 18.86 -20.92
C ASP A 75 4.01 18.05 -19.76
N ALA A 76 4.80 17.22 -19.08
CA ALA A 76 4.32 16.45 -17.92
C ALA A 76 3.73 17.33 -16.80
N GLN A 77 4.42 18.43 -16.43
CA GLN A 77 3.90 19.36 -15.42
C GLN A 77 2.74 20.21 -15.97
N TYR A 78 2.77 20.54 -17.24
CA TYR A 78 1.67 21.24 -17.89
C TYR A 78 0.39 20.40 -17.87
N TYR A 79 0.46 19.12 -18.26
CA TYR A 79 -0.69 18.21 -18.20
C TYR A 79 -1.16 17.98 -16.75
N MET A 80 -0.25 17.88 -15.80
CA MET A 80 -0.60 17.80 -14.38
C MET A 80 -1.44 19.01 -13.94
N SER A 81 -1.00 20.23 -14.32
CA SER A 81 -1.72 21.45 -13.97
C SER A 81 -3.11 21.56 -14.63
N LEU A 82 -3.24 21.10 -15.88
CA LEU A 82 -4.53 21.06 -16.58
C LEU A 82 -5.47 19.99 -16.02
N TYR A 83 -4.94 18.82 -15.66
CA TYR A 83 -5.72 17.74 -15.07
C TYR A 83 -6.36 18.18 -13.75
N GLU A 84 -5.59 18.83 -12.89
CA GLU A 84 -6.12 19.37 -11.63
C GLU A 84 -7.20 20.43 -11.87
N LEU A 85 -6.98 21.34 -12.80
CA LEU A 85 -7.98 22.34 -13.17
C LEU A 85 -9.27 21.71 -13.71
N LEU A 86 -9.15 20.71 -14.59
CA LEU A 86 -10.31 20.00 -15.13
C LEU A 86 -11.06 19.24 -14.04
N ALA A 87 -10.36 18.65 -13.09
CA ALA A 87 -10.97 17.99 -11.93
C ALA A 87 -11.78 19.00 -11.09
N GLU A 88 -11.22 20.18 -10.81
CA GLU A 88 -11.92 21.27 -10.12
C GLU A 88 -13.19 21.70 -10.85
N LEU A 89 -13.10 21.94 -12.16
CA LEU A 89 -14.22 22.35 -12.98
C LEU A 89 -15.34 21.29 -13.10
N ASN A 90 -15.03 20.05 -12.82
CA ASN A 90 -15.98 18.92 -12.85
C ASN A 90 -16.41 18.45 -11.46
N ASP A 91 -16.10 19.21 -10.40
CA ASP A 91 -16.41 18.83 -9.01
C ASP A 91 -15.87 17.42 -8.67
N ARG A 92 -14.60 17.16 -9.00
CA ARG A 92 -13.91 15.88 -8.74
C ARG A 92 -12.60 16.12 -8.03
N HIS A 93 -12.14 15.10 -7.33
CA HIS A 93 -10.80 15.04 -6.74
C HIS A 93 -9.77 14.59 -7.77
N THR A 94 -8.47 14.71 -7.45
CA THR A 94 -7.38 14.32 -8.37
C THR A 94 -6.54 13.19 -7.80
N VAL A 95 -6.21 12.23 -8.68
CA VAL A 95 -5.25 11.17 -8.40
C VAL A 95 -4.20 11.12 -9.50
N ILE A 96 -2.93 11.17 -9.10
CA ILE A 96 -1.79 11.28 -10.00
C ILE A 96 -0.78 10.19 -9.67
N LEU A 97 -0.65 9.22 -10.56
CA LEU A 97 0.46 8.27 -10.57
C LEU A 97 1.59 8.87 -11.40
N LYS A 98 2.76 8.97 -10.82
CA LYS A 98 3.88 9.66 -11.47
C LYS A 98 5.16 8.86 -11.42
N LYS A 99 6.00 9.00 -12.46
CA LYS A 99 7.40 8.66 -12.35
C LYS A 99 8.10 9.47 -11.25
N ARG A 100 9.26 9.04 -10.85
CA ARG A 100 10.07 9.77 -9.87
C ARG A 100 10.66 11.06 -10.47
N GLN A 101 10.96 12.03 -9.61
CA GLN A 101 11.75 13.23 -9.90
C GLN A 101 11.19 14.20 -10.97
N ILE A 102 9.85 14.30 -11.11
CA ILE A 102 9.19 15.28 -12.01
C ILE A 102 8.87 16.62 -11.33
N ALA A 103 9.47 16.91 -10.19
CA ALA A 103 9.21 18.13 -9.40
C ALA A 103 7.73 18.33 -8.98
N SER A 104 6.96 17.25 -8.82
CA SER A 104 5.55 17.28 -8.41
C SER A 104 5.36 17.97 -7.06
N SER A 105 6.18 17.64 -6.04
CA SER A 105 6.12 18.28 -4.72
C SER A 105 6.37 19.80 -4.80
N TYR A 106 7.31 20.23 -5.64
CA TYR A 106 7.53 21.65 -5.90
C TYR A 106 6.30 22.33 -6.49
N TYR A 107 5.66 21.72 -7.48
CA TYR A 107 4.45 22.24 -8.12
C TYR A 107 3.27 22.32 -7.14
N HIS A 108 3.01 21.28 -6.36
CA HIS A 108 1.91 21.31 -5.40
C HIS A 108 2.13 22.34 -4.28
N MET A 109 3.38 22.51 -3.85
CA MET A 109 3.70 23.58 -2.90
C MET A 109 3.58 24.97 -3.53
N ALA A 110 3.85 25.09 -4.83
CA ALA A 110 3.57 26.33 -5.57
C ALA A 110 2.06 26.63 -5.65
N LYS A 111 1.22 25.61 -5.86
CA LYS A 111 -0.24 25.72 -5.77
C LYS A 111 -0.66 26.22 -4.39
N PHE A 112 -0.15 25.63 -3.33
CA PHE A 112 -0.45 26.01 -1.95
C PHE A 112 -0.03 27.45 -1.64
N ILE A 113 1.18 27.85 -2.04
CA ILE A 113 1.65 29.24 -1.85
C ILE A 113 0.81 30.23 -2.67
N ASN A 114 0.39 29.88 -3.90
CA ASN A 114 -0.45 30.73 -4.72
C ASN A 114 -1.76 31.05 -4.01
N HIS A 115 -2.48 30.03 -3.54
CA HIS A 115 -3.74 30.20 -2.83
C HIS A 115 -3.56 30.92 -1.50
N TRP A 116 -2.52 30.59 -0.73
CA TRP A 116 -2.22 31.24 0.55
C TRP A 116 -1.89 32.73 0.40
N VAL A 117 -1.19 33.10 -0.69
CA VAL A 117 -0.81 34.49 -0.94
C VAL A 117 -1.99 35.34 -1.43
N PHE A 118 -2.90 34.80 -2.23
CA PHE A 118 -3.89 35.58 -2.97
C PHE A 118 -5.34 35.35 -2.58
N GLU A 119 -5.67 34.33 -1.80
CA GLU A 119 -7.04 34.01 -1.42
C GLU A 119 -7.31 34.22 0.06
N GLU A 120 -8.45 34.89 0.34
CA GLU A 120 -8.91 35.09 1.70
C GLU A 120 -9.48 33.78 2.28
N GLY A 121 -8.98 33.42 3.48
CA GLY A 121 -9.50 32.26 4.22
C GLY A 121 -9.18 30.90 3.62
N ALA A 122 -8.24 30.78 2.68
CA ALA A 122 -7.84 29.49 2.12
C ALA A 122 -7.33 28.53 3.22
N VAL A 123 -7.90 27.34 3.30
CA VAL A 123 -7.52 26.30 4.27
C VAL A 123 -6.82 25.16 3.54
N LEU A 124 -5.50 25.10 3.69
CA LEU A 124 -4.61 24.22 2.95
C LEU A 124 -4.00 23.18 3.89
N LYS A 125 -4.12 21.92 3.56
CA LYS A 125 -3.60 20.83 4.38
C LYS A 125 -2.70 19.91 3.57
N ILE A 126 -1.51 19.62 4.10
CA ILE A 126 -0.55 18.68 3.52
C ILE A 126 -0.54 17.45 4.41
N GLY A 127 -0.62 16.28 3.81
CA GLY A 127 -0.56 15.02 4.51
C GLY A 127 0.41 14.05 3.87
N ALA A 128 1.00 13.17 4.67
CA ALA A 128 1.78 12.04 4.20
C ALA A 128 1.79 10.92 5.24
N SER A 129 2.13 9.70 4.82
CA SER A 129 2.34 8.59 5.73
C SER A 129 3.45 8.87 6.72
N LEU A 130 4.60 9.38 6.25
CA LEU A 130 5.75 9.69 7.10
C LEU A 130 5.94 11.19 7.28
N LYS A 131 6.34 11.60 8.48
CA LYS A 131 6.59 13.00 8.82
C LYS A 131 7.70 13.63 7.96
N ASP A 132 8.71 12.86 7.57
CA ASP A 132 9.86 13.38 6.81
C ASP A 132 9.48 13.90 5.41
N TYR A 133 8.38 13.45 4.83
CA TYR A 133 7.89 13.98 3.54
C TYR A 133 7.26 15.36 3.63
N ILE A 134 6.82 15.77 4.82
CA ILE A 134 6.03 16.99 5.03
C ILE A 134 6.66 18.00 6.01
N ASN A 135 7.88 17.76 6.49
CA ASN A 135 8.63 18.64 7.36
C ASN A 135 9.67 19.49 6.58
N LEU A 136 10.64 20.08 7.28
CA LEU A 136 11.76 20.83 6.69
C LEU A 136 12.72 19.98 5.83
N LYS A 137 12.57 18.68 5.79
CA LYS A 137 13.28 17.80 4.83
C LYS A 137 12.46 17.55 3.56
N GLY A 138 11.16 17.77 3.60
CA GLY A 138 10.19 17.56 2.53
C GLY A 138 9.47 18.83 2.09
N SER A 139 8.15 18.72 1.90
CA SER A 139 7.30 19.77 1.32
C SER A 139 7.32 21.10 2.08
N TRP A 140 7.50 21.06 3.42
CA TRP A 140 7.57 22.30 4.21
C TRP A 140 8.79 23.16 3.87
N LYS A 141 9.91 22.53 3.49
CA LYS A 141 11.11 23.23 3.01
C LYS A 141 10.79 24.09 1.78
N PHE A 142 10.05 23.54 0.82
CA PHE A 142 9.70 24.26 -0.41
C PHE A 142 8.78 25.43 -0.13
N LEU A 143 7.81 25.29 0.78
CA LEU A 143 6.95 26.37 1.21
C LEU A 143 7.76 27.52 1.84
N ASP A 144 8.69 27.20 2.71
CA ASP A 144 9.53 28.21 3.38
C ASP A 144 10.44 28.94 2.39
N GLU A 145 11.10 28.19 1.49
CA GLU A 145 11.91 28.77 0.40
C GLU A 145 11.07 29.71 -0.49
N TYR A 146 9.88 29.29 -0.89
CA TYR A 146 8.97 30.10 -1.73
C TYR A 146 8.49 31.37 -1.03
N ARG A 147 8.04 31.26 0.22
CA ARG A 147 7.61 32.42 0.99
C ARG A 147 8.75 33.41 1.17
N ASN A 148 9.94 32.95 1.52
CA ASN A 148 11.12 33.79 1.71
C ASN A 148 11.49 34.50 0.42
N PHE A 149 11.49 33.80 -0.71
CA PHE A 149 11.76 34.42 -2.01
C PHE A 149 10.74 35.49 -2.38
N LEU A 150 9.43 35.17 -2.23
CA LEU A 150 8.36 36.13 -2.51
C LEU A 150 8.46 37.39 -1.63
N ASN A 151 8.71 37.20 -0.33
CA ASN A 151 8.82 38.31 0.61
C ASN A 151 10.03 39.22 0.33
N GLN A 152 11.11 38.68 -0.24
CA GLN A 152 12.33 39.42 -0.56
C GLN A 152 12.29 40.12 -1.92
N HIS A 153 11.63 39.50 -2.92
CA HIS A 153 11.80 39.89 -4.32
C HIS A 153 10.51 40.37 -5.00
N THR A 154 9.36 40.31 -4.32
CA THR A 154 8.07 40.77 -4.88
C THR A 154 7.37 41.79 -3.98
N ALA A 155 6.34 42.41 -4.53
CA ALA A 155 5.46 43.27 -3.73
C ALA A 155 4.43 42.47 -2.89
N TRP A 156 4.51 41.18 -2.86
CA TRP A 156 3.53 40.29 -2.21
C TRP A 156 4.02 39.79 -0.84
N TYR A 157 4.48 40.68 0.01
CA TYR A 157 4.90 40.34 1.37
C TYR A 157 3.74 39.69 2.16
N ARG A 158 3.98 38.51 2.74
CA ARG A 158 2.98 37.78 3.52
C ARG A 158 3.58 37.29 4.84
N PRO A 159 3.24 37.95 5.95
CA PRO A 159 3.61 37.50 7.28
C PRO A 159 2.76 36.29 7.70
N ALA A 160 3.31 35.44 8.54
CA ALA A 160 2.61 34.31 9.16
C ALA A 160 2.64 34.42 10.69
N GLU A 161 1.49 34.18 11.33
CA GLU A 161 1.39 34.06 12.77
C GLU A 161 0.26 33.07 13.16
N PRO A 162 0.56 31.92 13.73
CA PRO A 162 1.92 31.44 14.04
C PRO A 162 2.78 31.20 12.80
N ASP A 163 4.07 31.44 12.95
CA ASP A 163 5.11 31.11 11.98
C ASP A 163 5.97 30.00 12.54
N LYS A 164 5.54 28.76 12.32
CA LYS A 164 6.24 27.57 12.79
C LYS A 164 6.11 26.42 11.80
N GLU A 165 7.08 25.53 11.80
CA GLU A 165 7.01 24.30 11.03
C GLU A 165 5.67 23.57 11.26
N GLY A 166 5.02 23.21 10.18
CA GLY A 166 3.75 22.47 10.19
C GLY A 166 2.50 23.33 10.41
N SER A 167 2.62 24.65 10.63
CA SER A 167 1.45 25.51 10.79
C SER A 167 1.76 26.97 10.50
N TRP A 168 1.17 27.50 9.42
CA TRP A 168 1.15 28.93 9.11
C TRP A 168 -0.28 29.45 9.06
N GLN A 169 -0.46 30.68 9.58
CA GLN A 169 -1.65 31.46 9.33
C GLN A 169 -1.25 32.83 8.79
N GLN A 170 -1.83 33.23 7.64
CA GLN A 170 -1.52 34.49 6.99
C GLN A 170 -2.18 35.66 7.72
N GLN A 171 -1.51 36.16 8.71
CA GLN A 171 -1.94 37.34 9.49
C GLN A 171 -0.75 38.02 10.16
N ILE A 172 -0.98 39.26 10.58
CA ILE A 172 -0.08 40.03 11.41
C ILE A 172 -0.83 40.50 12.65
N LYS A 173 -0.19 40.41 13.80
CA LYS A 173 -0.70 40.97 15.06
C LYS A 173 -0.49 42.48 15.07
N VAL A 174 -1.55 43.23 15.23
CA VAL A 174 -1.54 44.69 15.29
C VAL A 174 -2.18 45.13 16.60
N ARG A 175 -1.47 45.95 17.37
CA ARG A 175 -2.04 46.55 18.58
C ARG A 175 -2.77 47.85 18.24
N GLN A 176 -4.09 47.87 18.45
CA GLN A 176 -4.93 49.00 18.18
C GLN A 176 -5.78 49.32 19.42
N ASN A 177 -5.71 50.56 19.90
CA ASN A 177 -6.43 51.01 21.11
C ASN A 177 -6.19 50.14 22.34
N GLY A 178 -4.94 49.69 22.54
CA GLY A 178 -4.57 48.84 23.67
C GLY A 178 -4.97 47.36 23.55
N ARG A 179 -5.67 46.95 22.46
CA ARG A 179 -6.08 45.56 22.18
C ARG A 179 -5.30 45.01 21.02
N ASP A 180 -4.97 43.72 21.12
CA ASP A 180 -4.36 42.97 20.03
C ASP A 180 -5.43 42.61 19.01
N THR A 181 -5.21 42.94 17.75
CA THR A 181 -6.04 42.59 16.60
C THR A 181 -5.18 41.91 15.55
N TYR A 182 -5.80 41.06 14.72
CA TYR A 182 -5.10 40.37 13.63
C TYR A 182 -5.63 40.86 12.29
N ARG A 183 -4.71 41.18 11.37
CA ARG A 183 -5.00 41.63 10.01
C ARG A 183 -4.29 40.73 9.02
N GLY A 184 -4.90 40.45 7.87
CA GLY A 184 -4.38 39.61 6.79
C GLY A 184 -5.50 38.87 6.10
N LEU A 185 -5.18 38.05 5.12
CA LEU A 185 -6.16 37.21 4.39
C LEU A 185 -6.59 35.96 5.17
N LYS A 186 -5.97 35.66 6.31
CA LYS A 186 -6.30 34.58 7.24
C LYS A 186 -6.18 33.17 6.65
N GLY A 187 -5.58 33.01 5.47
CA GLY A 187 -5.27 31.69 4.90
C GLY A 187 -4.36 30.88 5.82
N THR A 188 -4.58 29.57 5.87
CA THR A 188 -3.78 28.63 6.68
C THR A 188 -3.13 27.56 5.84
N ILE A 189 -1.90 27.16 6.22
CA ILE A 189 -1.25 25.94 5.73
C ILE A 189 -0.90 25.10 6.95
N ASN A 190 -1.34 23.83 6.96
CA ASN A 190 -1.03 22.89 8.04
C ASN A 190 -0.56 21.55 7.46
N SER A 191 0.39 20.89 8.15
CA SER A 191 0.87 19.56 7.76
C SER A 191 0.57 18.49 8.82
N TYR A 192 0.26 17.26 8.36
CA TYR A 192 -0.17 16.15 9.20
C TYR A 192 0.47 14.84 8.75
N SER A 193 1.06 14.09 9.69
CA SER A 193 1.50 12.73 9.44
C SER A 193 0.40 11.74 9.82
N PHE A 194 0.17 10.74 8.95
CA PHE A 194 -0.84 9.68 9.11
C PHE A 194 -0.24 8.33 9.52
N GLU A 195 1.04 8.29 9.83
CA GLU A 195 1.74 7.06 10.21
C GLU A 195 1.00 6.27 11.31
N LYS A 196 0.54 6.99 12.36
CA LYS A 196 -0.12 6.37 13.51
C LYS A 196 -1.64 6.55 13.49
N ASN A 197 -2.13 7.66 12.97
CA ASN A 197 -3.54 8.02 13.05
C ASN A 197 -4.02 8.67 11.74
N PRO A 198 -4.86 7.98 10.95
CA PRO A 198 -5.40 8.50 9.69
C PRO A 198 -6.41 9.64 9.89
N THR A 199 -6.90 9.90 11.12
CA THR A 199 -7.82 11.00 11.42
C THR A 199 -7.12 12.31 11.77
N ASN A 200 -5.79 12.35 11.76
CA ASN A 200 -5.06 13.60 11.99
C ASN A 200 -5.49 14.67 10.98
N GLY A 201 -5.68 15.89 11.45
CA GLY A 201 -6.08 17.03 10.61
C GLY A 201 -7.55 17.03 10.17
N VAL A 202 -8.38 16.08 10.61
CA VAL A 202 -9.83 16.13 10.42
C VAL A 202 -10.41 17.27 11.24
N GLY A 203 -11.32 18.05 10.61
CA GLY A 203 -12.05 19.16 11.25
C GLY A 203 -11.93 20.45 10.45
N GLY A 204 -13.04 21.19 10.41
CA GLY A 204 -13.20 22.43 9.65
C GLY A 204 -13.21 22.22 8.12
N PRO A 205 -13.61 23.25 7.36
CA PRO A 205 -13.59 23.20 5.91
C PRO A 205 -12.15 23.14 5.39
N VAL A 206 -11.94 22.55 4.21
CA VAL A 206 -10.64 22.43 3.56
C VAL A 206 -10.79 22.89 2.11
N THR A 207 -9.93 23.80 1.66
CA THR A 207 -9.86 24.24 0.26
C THR A 207 -9.09 23.22 -0.57
N TYR A 208 -7.88 22.85 -0.12
CA TYR A 208 -7.07 21.81 -0.75
C TYR A 208 -6.46 20.93 0.33
N PHE A 209 -6.54 19.63 0.10
CA PHE A 209 -5.81 18.61 0.82
C PHE A 209 -4.87 17.91 -0.15
N PHE A 210 -3.57 18.01 0.07
CA PHE A 210 -2.56 17.32 -0.72
C PHE A 210 -1.97 16.15 0.05
N HIS A 211 -2.13 14.94 -0.49
CA HIS A 211 -1.48 13.74 0.03
C HIS A 211 -0.17 13.49 -0.72
N GLU A 212 0.95 13.81 -0.07
CA GLU A 212 2.30 13.61 -0.59
C GLU A 212 2.66 12.13 -0.56
N GLU A 213 3.37 11.65 -1.58
CA GLU A 213 3.84 10.27 -1.75
C GLU A 213 2.73 9.23 -1.50
N ALA A 214 1.61 9.39 -2.19
CA ALA A 214 0.42 8.54 -2.08
C ALA A 214 0.68 7.05 -2.40
N GLY A 215 1.76 6.74 -3.12
CA GLY A 215 2.15 5.36 -3.47
C GLY A 215 2.80 4.56 -2.33
N ILE A 216 3.02 5.20 -1.18
CA ILE A 216 3.54 4.53 0.03
C ILE A 216 2.63 4.84 1.24
N ALA A 217 1.33 4.87 1.00
CA ALA A 217 0.33 5.29 1.96
C ALA A 217 -0.77 4.22 2.16
N PRO A 218 -0.51 3.12 2.90
CA PRO A 218 -1.44 2.01 3.06
C PRO A 218 -2.77 2.41 3.73
N LYS A 219 -2.79 3.54 4.47
CA LYS A 219 -3.99 4.09 5.13
C LYS A 219 -4.61 5.26 4.38
N MET A 220 -4.30 5.46 3.10
CA MET A 220 -4.82 6.59 2.32
C MET A 220 -6.34 6.54 2.16
N ASP A 221 -6.92 5.34 2.05
CA ASP A 221 -8.38 5.14 2.03
C ASP A 221 -9.06 5.71 3.27
N ASP A 222 -8.54 5.37 4.44
CA ASP A 222 -9.05 5.88 5.71
C ASP A 222 -8.93 7.40 5.77
N THR A 223 -7.74 7.94 5.43
CA THR A 223 -7.49 9.38 5.42
C THR A 223 -8.45 10.10 4.46
N TYR A 224 -8.62 9.59 3.25
CA TYR A 224 -9.56 10.16 2.29
C TYR A 224 -11.01 10.06 2.79
N GLY A 225 -11.40 8.92 3.35
CA GLY A 225 -12.73 8.72 3.95
C GLY A 225 -13.04 9.75 5.04
N PHE A 226 -12.09 10.00 5.94
CA PHE A 226 -12.22 10.99 7.01
C PHE A 226 -12.18 12.44 6.51
N MET A 227 -11.48 12.73 5.40
CA MET A 227 -11.40 14.09 4.84
C MET A 227 -12.62 14.44 3.98
N LYS A 228 -13.33 13.49 3.39
CA LYS A 228 -14.50 13.74 2.52
C LYS A 228 -15.51 14.75 3.10
N PRO A 229 -15.90 14.68 4.38
CA PRO A 229 -16.85 15.65 4.95
C PRO A 229 -16.30 17.09 4.96
N ALA A 230 -15.00 17.27 5.17
CA ALA A 230 -14.35 18.59 5.20
C ALA A 230 -14.21 19.24 3.81
N LEU A 231 -14.33 18.43 2.76
CA LEU A 231 -14.24 18.84 1.35
C LEU A 231 -15.61 19.09 0.70
N LYS A 232 -16.70 18.96 1.47
CA LYS A 232 -18.09 19.07 0.98
C LYS A 232 -18.91 20.01 1.83
N SER A 233 -19.88 20.66 1.19
CA SER A 233 -20.99 21.34 1.85
C SER A 233 -22.30 20.73 1.34
N GLY A 234 -22.88 19.83 2.12
CA GLY A 234 -23.98 18.97 1.67
C GLY A 234 -23.52 18.07 0.51
N HIS A 235 -24.14 18.21 -0.65
CA HIS A 235 -23.77 17.45 -1.86
C HIS A 235 -22.74 18.16 -2.74
N MET A 236 -22.44 19.43 -2.47
CA MET A 236 -21.48 20.22 -3.25
C MET A 236 -20.06 19.95 -2.78
N ILE A 237 -19.14 19.69 -3.71
CA ILE A 237 -17.71 19.64 -3.44
C ILE A 237 -17.22 21.09 -3.34
N THR A 238 -16.66 21.47 -2.19
CA THR A 238 -16.17 22.82 -1.87
C THR A 238 -14.67 22.86 -1.69
N GLY A 239 -14.02 21.70 -1.69
CA GLY A 239 -12.58 21.56 -1.60
C GLY A 239 -12.09 20.35 -2.38
N GLN A 240 -10.80 20.28 -2.66
CA GLN A 240 -10.22 19.24 -3.48
C GLN A 240 -9.24 18.38 -2.69
N PHE A 241 -9.34 17.05 -2.85
CA PHE A 241 -8.33 16.09 -2.43
C PHE A 241 -7.40 15.82 -3.61
N ILE A 242 -6.11 15.95 -3.40
CA ILE A 242 -5.06 15.71 -4.40
C ILE A 242 -4.17 14.59 -3.86
N ALA A 243 -4.17 13.43 -4.49
CA ALA A 243 -3.27 12.34 -4.20
C ALA A 243 -2.22 12.23 -5.31
N ALA A 244 -0.95 12.39 -4.99
CA ALA A 244 0.12 12.21 -5.96
C ALA A 244 1.25 11.36 -5.38
N GLY A 245 1.73 10.38 -6.14
CA GLY A 245 2.82 9.51 -5.69
C GLY A 245 3.40 8.66 -6.81
N SER A 246 4.59 8.13 -6.56
CA SER A 246 5.19 7.03 -7.32
C SER A 246 4.89 5.72 -6.61
N VAL A 247 4.95 4.60 -7.34
CA VAL A 247 4.71 3.28 -6.74
C VAL A 247 5.80 2.93 -5.73
N GLY A 248 5.38 2.47 -4.56
CA GLY A 248 6.19 1.80 -3.55
C GLY A 248 5.93 0.29 -3.54
N ASP A 249 6.01 -0.33 -2.36
CA ASP A 249 5.59 -1.73 -2.19
C ASP A 249 4.09 -1.86 -2.46
N LEU A 250 3.65 -2.94 -3.11
CA LEU A 250 2.25 -3.14 -3.50
C LEU A 250 1.27 -3.03 -2.34
N ASP A 251 1.62 -3.55 -1.17
CA ASP A 251 0.78 -3.46 0.04
C ASP A 251 0.57 -2.01 0.51
N GLN A 252 1.49 -1.11 0.17
CA GLN A 252 1.42 0.29 0.54
C GLN A 252 0.74 1.15 -0.52
N CYS A 253 0.74 0.72 -1.79
CA CYS A 253 0.20 1.49 -2.91
C CYS A 253 -1.18 1.02 -3.38
N GLU A 254 -1.77 0.00 -2.75
CA GLU A 254 -3.08 -0.55 -3.14
C GLU A 254 -4.18 0.52 -3.25
N PRO A 255 -4.32 1.49 -2.30
CA PRO A 255 -5.30 2.55 -2.46
C PRO A 255 -5.02 3.45 -3.67
N LEU A 256 -3.75 3.80 -3.92
CA LEU A 256 -3.38 4.58 -5.11
C LEU A 256 -3.72 3.84 -6.39
N LYS A 257 -3.42 2.53 -6.47
CA LYS A 257 -3.78 1.68 -7.59
C LYS A 257 -5.27 1.71 -7.89
N LEU A 258 -6.10 1.45 -6.86
CA LEU A 258 -7.55 1.46 -6.97
C LEU A 258 -8.08 2.79 -7.51
N TYR A 259 -7.56 3.92 -7.01
CA TYR A 259 -8.01 5.25 -7.43
C TYR A 259 -7.55 5.61 -8.84
N VAL A 260 -6.37 5.15 -9.25
CA VAL A 260 -5.87 5.35 -10.62
C VAL A 260 -6.64 4.50 -11.62
N GLU A 261 -6.90 3.23 -11.31
CA GLU A 261 -7.60 2.30 -12.23
C GLU A 261 -9.12 2.53 -12.27
N ARG A 262 -9.73 3.08 -11.20
CA ARG A 262 -11.18 3.31 -11.08
C ARG A 262 -11.49 4.67 -10.46
N PRO A 263 -11.05 5.77 -11.12
CA PRO A 263 -11.14 7.10 -10.53
C PRO A 263 -12.58 7.52 -10.26
N GLU A 264 -13.48 7.35 -11.20
CA GLU A 264 -14.86 7.86 -11.11
C GLU A 264 -15.67 7.17 -10.02
N GLU A 265 -15.49 5.86 -9.83
CA GLU A 265 -16.13 5.08 -8.75
C GLU A 265 -15.75 5.61 -7.36
N ASN A 266 -14.56 6.21 -7.25
CA ASN A 266 -14.00 6.71 -5.99
C ASN A 266 -14.10 8.23 -5.83
N GLY A 267 -14.72 8.94 -6.80
CA GLY A 267 -14.92 10.39 -6.74
C GLY A 267 -13.74 11.22 -7.24
N PHE A 268 -12.80 10.58 -7.94
CA PHE A 268 -11.70 11.24 -8.64
C PHE A 268 -12.04 11.52 -10.10
N PHE A 269 -11.33 12.45 -10.70
CA PHE A 269 -11.48 12.78 -12.11
C PHE A 269 -10.83 11.73 -12.97
N GLY A 270 -11.59 11.14 -13.90
CA GLY A 270 -11.10 10.17 -14.88
C GLY A 270 -10.77 10.85 -16.21
N ILE A 271 -9.70 10.40 -16.85
CA ILE A 271 -9.33 10.79 -18.21
C ILE A 271 -9.13 9.54 -19.07
N GLU A 272 -9.40 9.66 -20.35
CA GLU A 272 -9.07 8.62 -21.32
C GLU A 272 -7.54 8.50 -21.45
N SER A 273 -7.02 7.28 -21.36
CA SER A 273 -5.60 6.98 -21.45
C SER A 273 -5.38 5.70 -22.25
N ASP A 274 -4.35 5.70 -23.08
CA ASP A 274 -3.82 4.56 -23.84
C ASP A 274 -2.58 3.95 -23.17
N LEU A 275 -2.24 4.42 -21.97
CA LEU A 275 -1.05 4.00 -21.20
C LEU A 275 -1.36 2.93 -20.15
N LEU A 276 -2.46 2.17 -20.29
CA LEU A 276 -2.82 1.13 -19.34
C LEU A 276 -1.82 -0.03 -19.37
N ASP A 277 -1.53 -0.50 -20.57
CA ASP A 277 -0.67 -1.65 -20.84
C ASP A 277 0.21 -1.43 -22.09
N SER A 278 1.09 -2.40 -22.37
CA SER A 278 1.96 -2.37 -23.55
C SER A 278 1.23 -2.58 -24.88
N LYS A 279 -0.07 -2.94 -24.86
CA LYS A 279 -0.89 -3.17 -26.07
C LYS A 279 -1.62 -1.91 -26.51
N GLY A 280 -1.55 -0.82 -25.74
CA GLY A 280 -2.28 0.42 -26.00
C GLY A 280 -3.78 0.29 -25.74
N THR A 281 -4.16 -0.50 -24.74
CA THR A 281 -5.56 -0.58 -24.32
C THR A 281 -6.03 0.78 -23.82
N ILE A 282 -7.16 1.26 -24.37
CA ILE A 282 -7.74 2.54 -23.97
C ILE A 282 -8.72 2.33 -22.84
N GLY A 283 -8.62 3.16 -21.79
CA GLY A 283 -9.55 3.14 -20.65
C GLY A 283 -9.56 4.45 -19.87
N ILE A 284 -10.49 4.56 -18.93
CA ILE A 284 -10.59 5.74 -18.06
C ILE A 284 -9.73 5.50 -16.82
N THR A 285 -8.76 6.38 -16.60
CA THR A 285 -7.84 6.30 -15.46
C THR A 285 -7.65 7.66 -14.78
N GLY A 286 -7.05 7.69 -13.59
CA GLY A 286 -6.41 8.89 -13.07
C GLY A 286 -5.25 9.34 -13.97
N LEU A 287 -4.68 10.49 -13.70
CA LEU A 287 -3.52 10.93 -14.48
C LEU A 287 -2.31 10.02 -14.19
N PHE A 288 -1.78 9.40 -15.24
CA PHE A 288 -0.51 8.72 -15.20
C PHE A 288 0.57 9.52 -15.96
N ILE A 289 1.69 9.78 -15.31
CA ILE A 289 2.87 10.42 -15.90
C ILE A 289 3.97 9.38 -16.02
N PRO A 290 4.17 8.81 -17.23
CA PRO A 290 5.12 7.72 -17.47
C PRO A 290 6.56 8.22 -17.57
N GLU A 291 7.53 7.27 -17.56
CA GLU A 291 8.95 7.61 -17.61
C GLU A 291 9.35 8.35 -18.87
N GLN A 292 8.77 8.02 -20.04
CA GLN A 292 9.08 8.65 -21.31
C GLN A 292 8.62 10.11 -21.43
N TRP A 293 7.78 10.62 -20.50
CA TRP A 293 7.41 12.02 -20.49
C TRP A 293 8.41 12.87 -19.70
N SER A 294 8.82 13.99 -20.28
CA SER A 294 9.81 14.91 -19.68
C SER A 294 11.08 14.19 -19.19
N MET A 295 11.59 13.24 -19.97
CA MET A 295 12.78 12.46 -19.70
C MET A 295 14.01 13.12 -20.36
N PRO A 296 14.97 13.69 -19.62
CA PRO A 296 16.21 14.20 -20.20
C PRO A 296 17.08 13.05 -20.77
N PRO A 297 17.76 13.22 -21.92
CA PRO A 297 17.80 14.42 -22.76
C PRO A 297 16.69 14.50 -23.82
N TYR A 298 15.71 13.61 -23.81
CA TYR A 298 14.66 13.45 -24.82
C TYR A 298 13.54 14.47 -24.66
N ILE A 299 13.90 15.75 -24.68
CA ILE A 299 13.01 16.90 -24.54
C ILE A 299 13.44 17.93 -25.54
N ASP A 300 12.49 18.53 -26.28
CA ASP A 300 12.78 19.58 -27.22
C ASP A 300 13.03 20.95 -26.55
N GLU A 301 13.41 21.95 -27.33
CA GLU A 301 13.67 23.31 -26.84
C GLU A 301 12.45 24.04 -26.28
N TYR A 302 11.23 23.54 -26.60
CA TYR A 302 9.96 24.06 -26.13
C TYR A 302 9.44 23.35 -24.88
N GLY A 303 10.08 22.25 -24.46
CA GLY A 303 9.70 21.46 -23.29
C GLY A 303 8.77 20.29 -23.59
N ASN A 304 8.58 19.93 -24.86
CA ASN A 304 7.80 18.75 -25.22
C ASN A 304 8.65 17.49 -25.16
N SER A 305 8.06 16.40 -24.70
CA SER A 305 8.69 15.08 -24.67
C SER A 305 8.87 14.52 -26.08
N LYS A 306 10.04 14.02 -26.37
CA LYS A 306 10.34 13.20 -27.55
C LYS A 306 10.09 11.73 -27.20
N VAL A 307 8.80 11.38 -27.17
CA VAL A 307 8.31 10.11 -26.59
C VAL A 307 8.93 8.90 -27.28
N GLU A 308 8.98 8.89 -28.60
CA GLU A 308 9.50 7.75 -29.38
C GLU A 308 11.01 7.52 -29.07
N GLU A 309 11.82 8.59 -29.08
CA GLU A 309 13.25 8.52 -28.77
C GLU A 309 13.49 8.07 -27.33
N ALA A 310 12.64 8.53 -26.38
CA ALA A 310 12.72 8.13 -24.98
C ALA A 310 12.35 6.65 -24.80
N LEU A 311 11.31 6.14 -25.47
CA LEU A 311 10.93 4.73 -25.44
C LEU A 311 12.01 3.81 -25.98
N GLU A 312 12.63 4.17 -27.13
CA GLU A 312 13.76 3.40 -27.68
C GLU A 312 14.94 3.30 -26.69
N ALA A 313 15.21 4.39 -25.96
CA ALA A 313 16.28 4.39 -24.97
C ALA A 313 15.91 3.52 -23.76
N LEU A 314 14.67 3.59 -23.29
CA LEU A 314 14.16 2.78 -22.19
C LEU A 314 14.15 1.29 -22.56
N ASP A 315 13.74 0.92 -23.77
CA ASP A 315 13.75 -0.46 -24.23
C ASP A 315 15.18 -1.06 -24.21
N LYS A 316 16.16 -0.33 -24.71
CA LYS A 316 17.56 -0.74 -24.67
C LYS A 316 18.08 -0.92 -23.24
N GLU A 317 17.70 -0.01 -22.35
CA GLU A 317 18.07 -0.08 -20.94
C GLU A 317 17.40 -1.27 -20.25
N PHE A 318 16.11 -1.48 -20.48
CA PHE A 318 15.38 -2.60 -19.88
C PHE A 318 15.86 -3.96 -20.41
N GLU A 319 16.24 -4.07 -21.68
CA GLU A 319 16.87 -5.28 -22.20
C GLU A 319 18.23 -5.55 -21.54
N ARG A 320 19.01 -4.50 -21.26
CA ARG A 320 20.26 -4.60 -20.51
C ARG A 320 20.00 -5.07 -19.09
N LEU A 321 19.10 -4.39 -18.36
CA LEU A 321 18.76 -4.72 -16.98
C LEU A 321 18.18 -6.14 -16.83
N LYS A 322 17.41 -6.60 -17.81
CA LYS A 322 16.85 -7.96 -17.83
C LYS A 322 17.92 -9.04 -17.94
N ARG A 323 19.06 -8.74 -18.58
CA ARG A 323 20.21 -9.67 -18.65
C ARG A 323 21.09 -9.63 -17.41
N ASP A 324 21.21 -8.44 -16.81
CA ASP A 324 22.21 -8.17 -15.77
C ASP A 324 21.65 -8.40 -14.36
N LEU A 325 20.33 -8.34 -14.18
CA LEU A 325 19.63 -8.42 -12.89
C LEU A 325 18.83 -9.71 -12.72
N GLU A 326 18.72 -10.15 -11.48
CA GLU A 326 17.73 -11.16 -11.09
C GLU A 326 16.30 -10.68 -11.38
N PRO A 327 15.36 -11.59 -11.72
CA PRO A 327 14.01 -11.22 -12.16
C PRO A 327 13.27 -10.25 -11.22
N ALA A 328 13.47 -10.40 -9.92
CA ALA A 328 12.84 -9.55 -8.91
C ALA A 328 13.43 -8.13 -8.90
N ALA A 329 14.75 -8.00 -9.03
CA ALA A 329 15.43 -6.72 -9.11
C ALA A 329 15.06 -5.99 -10.42
N TYR A 330 14.98 -6.74 -11.53
CA TYR A 330 14.51 -6.20 -12.81
C TYR A 330 13.09 -5.62 -12.72
N GLN A 331 12.14 -6.37 -12.11
CA GLN A 331 10.77 -5.87 -11.95
C GLN A 331 10.70 -4.62 -11.07
N LEU A 332 11.53 -4.55 -10.03
CA LEU A 332 11.61 -3.35 -9.20
C LEU A 332 12.08 -2.14 -10.03
N GLU A 333 13.12 -2.28 -10.85
CA GLU A 333 13.58 -1.21 -11.73
C GLU A 333 12.50 -0.75 -12.72
N VAL A 334 11.81 -1.70 -13.37
CA VAL A 334 10.69 -1.38 -14.28
C VAL A 334 9.60 -0.59 -13.56
N SER A 335 9.23 -0.97 -12.34
CA SER A 335 8.19 -0.26 -11.58
C SER A 335 8.61 1.12 -11.09
N GLN A 336 9.91 1.37 -10.95
CA GLN A 336 10.43 2.70 -10.61
C GLN A 336 10.50 3.65 -11.83
N HIS A 337 10.57 3.09 -13.04
CA HIS A 337 10.65 3.77 -14.32
C HIS A 337 9.55 3.30 -15.29
N PRO A 338 8.27 3.36 -14.90
CA PRO A 338 7.19 2.71 -15.63
C PRO A 338 6.83 3.46 -16.91
N ARG A 339 6.63 2.70 -17.99
CA ARG A 339 6.12 3.21 -19.28
C ARG A 339 4.60 3.13 -19.37
N THR A 340 4.01 2.20 -18.59
CA THR A 340 2.57 1.95 -18.51
C THR A 340 2.11 1.81 -17.05
N ILE A 341 0.79 1.91 -16.82
CA ILE A 341 0.18 1.69 -15.50
C ILE A 341 0.41 0.24 -15.05
N GLU A 342 0.31 -0.72 -15.96
CA GLU A 342 0.60 -2.13 -15.68
C GLU A 342 2.04 -2.31 -15.16
N GLU A 343 3.04 -1.70 -15.82
CA GLU A 343 4.44 -1.75 -15.36
C GLU A 343 4.63 -1.09 -14.00
N ALA A 344 3.96 0.04 -13.74
CA ALA A 344 4.04 0.72 -12.46
C ALA A 344 3.60 -0.19 -11.30
N PHE A 345 2.52 -0.95 -11.49
CA PHE A 345 1.97 -1.85 -10.47
C PHE A 345 2.40 -3.32 -10.63
N ALA A 346 3.34 -3.61 -11.54
CA ALA A 346 3.84 -4.95 -11.79
C ALA A 346 4.78 -5.48 -10.70
N THR A 347 5.18 -4.66 -9.73
CA THR A 347 5.94 -5.14 -8.57
C THR A 347 5.10 -6.16 -7.83
N ARG A 348 5.32 -7.42 -8.15
CA ARG A 348 4.87 -8.50 -7.29
C ARG A 348 5.48 -8.24 -5.92
N LYS A 349 4.69 -8.48 -4.84
CA LYS A 349 5.27 -8.78 -3.54
C LYS A 349 6.48 -9.64 -3.84
N LEU A 350 7.67 -9.22 -3.44
CA LEU A 350 8.81 -10.11 -3.38
C LEU A 350 8.43 -11.15 -2.33
N SER A 351 7.65 -12.16 -2.77
CA SER A 351 7.39 -13.29 -1.92
C SER A 351 8.74 -13.91 -1.66
N ILE A 352 9.15 -13.94 -0.40
CA ILE A 352 10.32 -14.69 0.04
C ILE A 352 10.17 -16.19 -0.27
N PHE A 353 8.94 -16.61 -0.50
CA PHE A 353 8.58 -17.96 -0.89
C PHE A 353 8.76 -18.17 -2.41
N PRO A 354 9.06 -19.39 -2.88
CA PRO A 354 9.34 -19.67 -4.28
C PRO A 354 8.09 -19.52 -5.17
N PRO A 355 7.93 -18.43 -5.95
CA PRO A 355 6.66 -18.13 -6.62
C PRO A 355 6.26 -19.19 -7.65
N HIS A 356 7.24 -19.78 -8.35
CA HIS A 356 6.97 -20.81 -9.36
C HIS A 356 6.41 -22.11 -8.76
N LEU A 357 6.87 -22.50 -7.56
CA LEU A 357 6.36 -23.67 -6.86
C LEU A 357 4.95 -23.40 -6.32
N ILE A 358 4.72 -22.23 -5.73
CA ILE A 358 3.41 -21.81 -5.24
C ILE A 358 2.39 -21.73 -6.39
N SER A 359 2.74 -21.06 -7.49
CA SER A 359 1.83 -20.96 -8.65
C SER A 359 1.46 -22.31 -9.22
N LYS A 360 2.42 -23.24 -9.31
CA LYS A 360 2.17 -24.60 -9.76
C LYS A 360 1.25 -25.37 -8.80
N GLN A 361 1.45 -25.21 -7.50
CA GLN A 361 0.60 -25.85 -6.49
C GLN A 361 -0.81 -25.26 -6.48
N MET A 362 -0.96 -23.94 -6.58
CA MET A 362 -2.26 -23.28 -6.72
C MET A 362 -3.02 -23.78 -7.94
N GLN A 363 -2.34 -23.97 -9.09
CA GLN A 363 -2.95 -24.54 -10.29
C GLN A 363 -3.48 -25.95 -10.03
N ARG A 364 -2.70 -26.82 -9.36
CA ARG A 364 -3.11 -28.19 -9.02
C ARG A 364 -4.33 -28.23 -8.08
N ILE A 365 -4.39 -27.28 -7.13
CA ILE A 365 -5.57 -27.15 -6.25
C ILE A 365 -6.80 -26.73 -7.08
N GLN A 366 -6.66 -25.77 -7.99
CA GLN A 366 -7.73 -25.35 -8.90
C GLN A 366 -8.20 -26.47 -9.82
N ASP A 367 -7.29 -27.30 -10.30
CA ASP A 367 -7.57 -28.47 -11.12
C ASP A 367 -8.15 -29.63 -10.30
N LYS A 368 -8.40 -29.43 -9.00
CA LYS A 368 -9.01 -30.41 -8.06
C LYS A 368 -8.21 -31.70 -7.93
N GLU A 369 -6.89 -31.65 -8.02
CA GLU A 369 -6.04 -32.81 -7.77
C GLU A 369 -6.09 -33.29 -6.31
N TYR A 370 -6.52 -32.38 -5.38
CA TYR A 370 -6.69 -32.73 -3.96
C TYR A 370 -8.18 -32.84 -3.63
N PRO A 371 -8.64 -34.05 -3.21
CA PRO A 371 -10.01 -34.21 -2.72
C PRO A 371 -10.18 -33.41 -1.41
N VAL A 372 -11.30 -32.73 -1.26
CA VAL A 372 -11.64 -31.99 -0.04
C VAL A 372 -13.08 -32.29 0.36
N GLU A 373 -13.27 -32.60 1.63
CA GLU A 373 -14.58 -32.70 2.26
C GLU A 373 -14.82 -31.48 3.17
N TYR A 374 -15.98 -30.87 3.06
CA TYR A 374 -16.40 -29.78 3.95
C TYR A 374 -17.27 -30.34 5.05
N LEU A 375 -16.81 -30.25 6.31
CA LEU A 375 -17.43 -30.90 7.44
C LEU A 375 -17.72 -29.92 8.59
N GLU A 376 -18.77 -30.28 9.36
CA GLU A 376 -19.04 -29.74 10.70
C GLU A 376 -18.81 -30.87 11.72
N LEU A 377 -18.10 -30.56 12.80
CA LEU A 377 -17.90 -31.50 13.90
C LEU A 377 -18.80 -31.14 15.08
N SER A 378 -19.32 -32.15 15.74
CA SER A 378 -20.11 -32.01 16.97
C SER A 378 -19.91 -33.23 17.87
N ARG A 379 -20.39 -33.16 19.12
CA ARG A 379 -20.45 -34.33 20.00
C ARG A 379 -21.83 -34.94 20.00
N ASP A 380 -21.89 -36.28 19.99
CA ASP A 380 -23.12 -37.01 20.24
C ASP A 380 -23.46 -37.03 21.77
N THR A 381 -24.54 -37.74 22.12
CA THR A 381 -25.02 -37.91 23.52
C THR A 381 -23.99 -38.58 24.41
N ASP A 382 -23.11 -39.40 23.86
CA ASP A 382 -22.08 -40.15 24.57
C ASP A 382 -20.74 -39.39 24.63
N GLY A 383 -20.72 -38.16 24.06
CA GLY A 383 -19.53 -37.30 24.01
C GLY A 383 -18.54 -37.63 22.90
N LYS A 384 -18.87 -38.58 22.00
CA LYS A 384 -18.03 -38.95 20.86
C LYS A 384 -18.16 -37.89 19.76
N ILE A 385 -17.04 -37.57 19.10
CA ILE A 385 -17.04 -36.65 17.97
C ILE A 385 -17.67 -37.33 16.75
N ILE A 386 -18.65 -36.67 16.18
CA ILE A 386 -19.31 -37.01 14.94
C ILE A 386 -19.14 -35.92 13.89
N ASP A 387 -18.96 -36.32 12.66
CA ASP A 387 -18.85 -35.43 11.51
C ASP A 387 -20.13 -35.40 10.69
N LYS A 388 -20.44 -34.28 10.08
CA LYS A 388 -21.57 -34.08 9.17
C LYS A 388 -21.12 -33.26 7.97
N PRO A 389 -21.49 -33.66 6.73
CA PRO A 389 -21.24 -32.84 5.55
C PRO A 389 -21.83 -31.41 5.70
N SER A 390 -21.08 -30.42 5.31
CA SER A 390 -21.49 -29.01 5.32
C SER A 390 -21.66 -28.46 3.90
N ARG A 391 -22.58 -27.51 3.75
CA ARG A 391 -22.73 -26.74 2.50
C ARG A 391 -22.08 -25.35 2.58
N LYS A 392 -21.45 -25.02 3.70
CA LYS A 392 -20.72 -23.77 3.87
C LYS A 392 -19.49 -23.75 2.95
N ILE A 393 -19.10 -22.56 2.54
CA ILE A 393 -17.92 -22.33 1.70
C ILE A 393 -16.77 -21.95 2.62
N PRO A 394 -15.55 -22.50 2.41
CA PRO A 394 -14.39 -22.11 3.19
C PRO A 394 -13.98 -20.65 2.87
N ILE A 395 -13.31 -20.03 3.81
CA ILE A 395 -12.64 -18.75 3.56
C ILE A 395 -11.32 -19.08 2.87
N THR A 396 -11.11 -18.56 1.66
CA THR A 396 -9.94 -18.87 0.81
C THR A 396 -9.13 -17.64 0.43
N GLU A 397 -9.50 -16.46 0.96
CA GLU A 397 -8.82 -15.19 0.66
C GLU A 397 -8.59 -14.38 1.94
N TRP A 398 -7.41 -13.77 2.04
CA TRP A 398 -7.06 -12.82 3.08
C TRP A 398 -6.34 -11.60 2.46
N PRO A 399 -6.70 -10.36 2.84
CA PRO A 399 -7.76 -9.97 3.78
C PRO A 399 -9.17 -10.27 3.25
N ILE A 400 -10.07 -10.58 4.17
CA ILE A 400 -11.46 -10.89 3.81
C ILE A 400 -12.11 -9.65 3.20
N SER A 401 -12.78 -9.83 2.05
CA SER A 401 -13.62 -8.78 1.48
C SER A 401 -14.67 -8.33 2.50
N LYS A 402 -14.84 -7.02 2.68
CA LYS A 402 -15.88 -6.41 3.54
C LYS A 402 -17.31 -6.85 3.17
N LYS A 403 -17.49 -7.48 2.00
CA LYS A 403 -18.77 -8.04 1.53
C LYS A 403 -19.08 -9.42 2.11
N ILE A 404 -18.09 -10.11 2.72
CA ILE A 404 -18.29 -11.42 3.34
C ILE A 404 -18.81 -11.20 4.77
N GLU A 405 -20.12 -11.41 4.97
CA GLU A 405 -20.76 -11.30 6.29
C GLU A 405 -20.50 -12.53 7.16
N ASP A 406 -20.45 -13.72 6.55
CA ASP A 406 -20.20 -14.99 7.25
C ASP A 406 -18.69 -15.24 7.39
N LYS A 407 -18.18 -15.00 8.60
CA LYS A 407 -16.77 -15.26 8.97
C LYS A 407 -16.58 -16.61 9.67
N GLU A 408 -17.60 -17.46 9.75
CA GLU A 408 -17.50 -18.72 10.48
C GLU A 408 -16.64 -19.77 9.76
N GLY A 409 -16.61 -19.71 8.43
CA GLY A 409 -15.89 -20.70 7.62
C GLY A 409 -16.42 -22.12 7.78
N VAL A 410 -15.68 -23.11 7.24
CA VAL A 410 -15.99 -24.53 7.35
C VAL A 410 -14.69 -25.33 7.49
N ILE A 411 -14.75 -26.50 8.14
CA ILE A 411 -13.58 -27.39 8.23
C ILE A 411 -13.35 -28.02 6.85
N CYS A 412 -12.16 -27.86 6.32
CA CYS A 412 -11.67 -28.51 5.12
C CYS A 412 -10.90 -29.77 5.53
N VAL A 413 -11.32 -30.92 5.07
CA VAL A 413 -10.68 -32.20 5.34
C VAL A 413 -10.17 -32.81 4.03
N TYR A 414 -8.88 -32.90 3.89
CA TYR A 414 -8.18 -33.45 2.73
C TYR A 414 -7.92 -34.93 2.91
N GLU A 415 -7.69 -35.36 4.16
CA GLU A 415 -7.56 -36.76 4.56
C GLU A 415 -8.18 -36.93 5.95
N ARG A 416 -9.08 -37.92 6.10
CA ARG A 416 -9.71 -38.20 7.40
C ARG A 416 -8.71 -38.82 8.37
N PRO A 417 -8.88 -38.63 9.71
CA PRO A 417 -8.03 -39.33 10.67
C PRO A 417 -8.12 -40.85 10.49
N CYS A 418 -7.03 -41.54 10.74
CA CYS A 418 -7.03 -43.02 10.76
C CYS A 418 -7.98 -43.52 11.85
N LYS A 419 -8.37 -44.82 11.78
CA LYS A 419 -9.41 -45.40 12.63
C LYS A 419 -9.12 -45.27 14.14
N ASP A 420 -7.85 -45.28 14.53
CA ASP A 420 -7.40 -45.14 15.91
C ASP A 420 -6.13 -44.27 15.93
N PRO A 421 -6.28 -42.93 15.83
CA PRO A 421 -5.14 -42.06 15.70
C PRO A 421 -4.29 -42.05 16.97
N GLN A 422 -3.07 -42.55 16.85
CA GLN A 422 -2.12 -42.56 17.96
C GLN A 422 -1.56 -41.14 18.21
N PHE A 423 -1.22 -40.87 19.45
CA PHE A 423 -0.61 -39.57 19.80
C PHE A 423 0.77 -39.44 19.12
N GLY A 424 0.96 -38.32 18.41
CA GLY A 424 2.17 -38.08 17.60
C GLY A 424 2.02 -38.41 16.09
N ASN A 425 0.91 -39.04 15.66
CA ASN A 425 0.63 -39.22 14.24
C ASN A 425 0.27 -37.88 13.59
N TYR A 426 -0.37 -37.01 14.35
CA TYR A 426 -0.83 -35.69 13.87
C TYR A 426 -0.36 -34.57 14.78
N TYR A 427 0.00 -33.46 14.17
CA TYR A 427 0.30 -32.21 14.83
C TYR A 427 -0.68 -31.15 14.41
N ALA A 428 -0.97 -30.18 15.29
CA ALA A 428 -1.76 -29.03 14.95
C ALA A 428 -1.00 -27.74 15.20
N SER A 429 -1.17 -26.76 14.33
CA SER A 429 -0.74 -25.37 14.56
C SER A 429 -1.97 -24.49 14.69
N VAL A 430 -2.04 -23.67 15.74
CA VAL A 430 -3.19 -22.80 16.01
C VAL A 430 -2.73 -21.36 16.21
N ASP A 431 -3.32 -20.46 15.44
CA ASP A 431 -3.28 -19.02 15.64
C ASP A 431 -4.67 -18.55 16.16
N PRO A 432 -4.82 -18.34 17.49
CA PRO A 432 -6.11 -18.05 18.09
C PRO A 432 -6.42 -16.56 18.07
N VAL A 433 -7.73 -16.20 18.05
CA VAL A 433 -8.21 -14.84 18.26
C VAL A 433 -8.59 -14.59 19.72
N GLY A 434 -8.55 -13.32 20.16
CA GLY A 434 -8.82 -12.93 21.56
C GLY A 434 -10.27 -12.66 21.88
N GLU A 435 -11.17 -12.59 20.90
CA GLU A 435 -12.58 -12.22 21.07
C GLU A 435 -13.45 -12.81 19.95
N GLY A 436 -14.77 -12.85 20.15
CA GLY A 436 -15.72 -13.19 19.11
C GLY A 436 -15.76 -12.14 17.99
N LYS A 437 -16.65 -12.32 17.01
CA LYS A 437 -16.80 -11.40 15.87
C LYS A 437 -16.97 -9.95 16.35
N THR A 438 -16.16 -9.03 15.80
CA THR A 438 -16.25 -7.59 16.09
C THR A 438 -16.38 -6.80 14.80
N THR A 439 -16.83 -5.57 14.91
CA THR A 439 -16.88 -4.60 13.80
C THR A 439 -15.54 -3.91 13.57
N THR A 440 -14.59 -4.07 14.49
CA THR A 440 -13.31 -3.34 14.51
C THR A 440 -12.12 -4.18 14.08
N SER A 441 -12.26 -5.53 14.01
CA SER A 441 -11.18 -6.44 13.66
C SER A 441 -11.64 -7.47 12.64
N ASP A 442 -10.86 -7.62 11.56
CA ASP A 442 -11.03 -8.65 10.54
C ASP A 442 -10.16 -9.89 10.78
N SER A 443 -9.46 -9.97 11.92
CA SER A 443 -8.63 -11.13 12.27
C SER A 443 -9.45 -12.41 12.34
N LEU A 444 -8.94 -13.49 11.78
CA LEU A 444 -9.50 -14.83 11.84
C LEU A 444 -8.63 -15.73 12.71
N CYS A 445 -9.26 -16.73 13.31
CA CYS A 445 -8.58 -17.86 13.90
C CYS A 445 -8.23 -18.86 12.79
N ALA A 446 -7.06 -19.48 12.86
CA ALA A 446 -6.64 -20.52 11.93
C ALA A 446 -6.11 -21.75 12.68
N ILE A 447 -6.41 -22.93 12.15
CA ILE A 447 -5.83 -24.20 12.57
C ILE A 447 -5.50 -25.03 11.35
N TYR A 448 -4.32 -25.64 11.36
CA TYR A 448 -3.87 -26.61 10.37
C TYR A 448 -3.46 -27.89 11.07
N ILE A 449 -3.94 -29.03 10.54
CA ILE A 449 -3.57 -30.37 11.01
C ILE A 449 -2.57 -30.95 10.02
N TYR A 450 -1.41 -31.33 10.53
CA TYR A 450 -0.33 -31.94 9.78
C TYR A 450 -0.19 -33.41 10.17
N LYS A 451 -0.16 -34.32 9.18
CA LYS A 451 0.11 -35.75 9.36
C LYS A 451 1.60 -36.02 9.22
N ASN A 452 2.18 -36.72 10.15
CA ASN A 452 3.55 -37.24 10.02
C ASN A 452 3.65 -38.34 8.97
N PRO A 453 4.84 -38.56 8.39
CA PRO A 453 5.06 -39.75 7.55
C PRO A 453 4.86 -41.02 8.39
N VAL A 454 4.05 -41.93 7.89
CA VAL A 454 3.73 -43.19 8.57
C VAL A 454 4.17 -44.35 7.69
N GLU A 455 4.95 -45.28 8.26
CA GLU A 455 5.26 -46.50 7.57
C GLU A 455 4.09 -47.48 7.74
N VAL A 456 3.43 -47.80 6.64
CA VAL A 456 2.31 -48.77 6.60
C VAL A 456 2.84 -50.10 6.11
N ILE A 457 2.64 -51.12 6.91
CA ILE A 457 2.98 -52.50 6.55
C ILE A 457 1.79 -53.11 5.79
N ILE A 458 1.99 -53.44 4.53
CA ILE A 458 0.99 -54.06 3.67
C ILE A 458 1.32 -55.56 3.56
N ASP A 459 0.42 -56.40 4.06
CA ASP A 459 0.46 -57.85 3.80
C ASP A 459 -0.23 -58.11 2.46
N ASP A 460 0.53 -58.57 1.45
CA ASP A 460 0.03 -58.81 0.12
C ASP A 460 -0.63 -60.21 -0.05
N GLY A 461 -0.93 -60.89 1.06
CA GLY A 461 -1.63 -62.18 1.06
C GLY A 461 -0.77 -63.41 0.68
N ASP A 462 0.44 -63.19 0.14
CA ASP A 462 1.41 -64.23 -0.24
C ASP A 462 2.55 -64.38 0.79
N GLY A 463 2.40 -63.78 1.98
CA GLY A 463 3.40 -63.84 3.04
C GLY A 463 4.62 -62.96 2.82
N LYS A 464 4.58 -62.05 1.83
CA LYS A 464 5.59 -61.00 1.63
C LYS A 464 5.09 -59.70 2.21
N VAL A 465 5.76 -59.26 3.24
CA VAL A 465 5.50 -57.95 3.86
C VAL A 465 6.16 -56.84 3.04
N LYS A 466 5.36 -55.94 2.47
CA LYS A 466 5.85 -54.70 1.85
C LYS A 466 5.56 -53.56 2.78
N SER A 467 6.55 -52.72 3.03
CA SER A 467 6.33 -51.47 3.70
C SER A 467 6.16 -50.32 2.69
N ARG A 468 5.19 -49.48 2.93
CA ARG A 468 4.98 -48.23 2.18
C ARG A 468 4.99 -47.08 3.16
N VAL A 469 5.81 -46.09 2.90
CA VAL A 469 5.75 -44.83 3.65
C VAL A 469 4.64 -43.96 3.03
N GLU A 470 3.59 -43.70 3.82
CA GLU A 470 2.59 -42.70 3.45
C GLU A 470 3.18 -41.31 3.68
N ARG A 471 3.01 -40.43 2.68
CA ARG A 471 3.56 -39.10 2.71
C ARG A 471 2.92 -38.26 3.83
N ASP A 472 3.72 -37.40 4.38
CA ASP A 472 3.34 -36.34 5.30
C ASP A 472 2.66 -35.16 4.58
N GLY A 473 1.93 -34.34 5.31
CA GLY A 473 1.30 -33.16 4.75
C GLY A 473 0.13 -32.63 5.57
N ILE A 474 -0.44 -31.51 5.13
CA ILE A 474 -1.66 -30.95 5.70
C ILE A 474 -2.85 -31.82 5.34
N VAL A 475 -3.57 -32.31 6.35
CA VAL A 475 -4.72 -33.22 6.19
C VAL A 475 -6.06 -32.56 6.51
N ALA A 476 -6.05 -31.47 7.29
CA ALA A 476 -7.25 -30.67 7.55
C ALA A 476 -6.87 -29.24 7.91
N SER A 477 -7.80 -28.33 7.66
CA SER A 477 -7.70 -26.92 8.05
C SER A 477 -9.05 -26.35 8.44
N TRP A 478 -9.01 -25.27 9.20
CA TRP A 478 -10.15 -24.40 9.40
C TRP A 478 -9.64 -22.97 9.62
N CYS A 479 -10.25 -22.05 8.88
CA CYS A 479 -10.04 -20.62 9.06
C CYS A 479 -11.40 -19.97 9.28
N GLY A 480 -11.56 -19.22 10.38
CA GLY A 480 -12.85 -18.60 10.68
C GLY A 480 -12.93 -17.96 12.06
N ARG A 481 -14.12 -17.42 12.35
CA ARG A 481 -14.41 -16.75 13.61
C ARG A 481 -15.92 -16.72 13.84
N PHE A 482 -16.36 -17.31 14.94
CA PHE A 482 -17.77 -17.27 15.35
C PHE A 482 -18.07 -15.96 16.11
N ASP A 483 -19.37 -15.64 16.24
CA ASP A 483 -19.83 -14.54 17.07
C ASP A 483 -19.42 -14.71 18.55
N SER A 484 -19.43 -15.96 19.04
CA SER A 484 -18.96 -16.33 20.36
C SER A 484 -17.54 -16.90 20.30
N ILE A 485 -16.65 -16.40 21.14
CA ILE A 485 -15.29 -16.94 21.30
C ILE A 485 -15.30 -18.40 21.77
N ASP A 486 -16.25 -18.77 22.62
CA ASP A 486 -16.39 -20.16 23.11
C ASP A 486 -16.69 -21.13 21.97
N LYS A 487 -17.52 -20.74 20.99
CA LYS A 487 -17.80 -21.56 19.80
C LYS A 487 -16.55 -21.69 18.91
N THR A 488 -15.75 -20.62 18.82
CA THR A 488 -14.47 -20.65 18.11
C THR A 488 -13.52 -21.62 18.77
N HIS A 489 -13.38 -21.58 20.09
CA HIS A 489 -12.55 -22.49 20.87
C HIS A 489 -13.04 -23.95 20.81
N GLU A 490 -14.37 -24.16 20.85
CA GLU A 490 -14.97 -25.49 20.72
C GLU A 490 -14.66 -26.10 19.34
N ARG A 491 -14.71 -25.30 18.27
CA ARG A 491 -14.33 -25.75 16.91
C ARG A 491 -12.90 -26.24 16.88
N LEU A 492 -11.97 -25.51 17.47
CA LEU A 492 -10.55 -25.90 17.58
C LEU A 492 -10.41 -27.19 18.39
N GLU A 493 -11.03 -27.28 19.57
CA GLU A 493 -11.00 -28.45 20.46
C GLU A 493 -11.48 -29.70 19.72
N LEU A 494 -12.62 -29.63 19.03
CA LEU A 494 -13.20 -30.75 18.30
C LEU A 494 -12.27 -31.27 17.21
N LEU A 495 -11.65 -30.37 16.43
CA LEU A 495 -10.74 -30.77 15.37
C LEU A 495 -9.46 -31.39 15.90
N ILE A 496 -8.88 -30.82 16.97
CA ILE A 496 -7.69 -31.33 17.66
C ILE A 496 -7.96 -32.73 18.22
N GLU A 497 -9.10 -32.93 18.89
CA GLU A 497 -9.43 -34.24 19.48
C GLU A 497 -9.76 -35.29 18.41
N TRP A 498 -10.40 -34.90 17.30
CA TRP A 498 -10.78 -35.81 16.24
C TRP A 498 -9.55 -36.46 15.58
N TYR A 499 -8.47 -35.68 15.43
CA TYR A 499 -7.18 -36.18 14.95
C TYR A 499 -6.25 -36.68 16.05
N ASN A 500 -6.60 -36.56 17.33
CA ASN A 500 -5.69 -36.76 18.47
C ASN A 500 -4.36 -36.02 18.28
N ALA A 501 -4.43 -34.76 17.81
CA ALA A 501 -3.29 -33.98 17.36
C ALA A 501 -2.56 -33.28 18.53
N TRP A 502 -1.23 -33.32 18.50
CA TRP A 502 -0.42 -32.57 19.44
C TRP A 502 -0.23 -31.14 18.94
N THR A 503 -0.69 -30.17 19.72
CA THR A 503 -1.01 -28.81 19.24
C THR A 503 -0.01 -27.78 19.73
N ILE A 504 0.64 -27.07 18.81
CA ILE A 504 1.38 -25.84 19.07
C ILE A 504 0.44 -24.64 18.91
N VAL A 505 0.40 -23.76 19.92
CA VAL A 505 -0.47 -22.57 19.94
C VAL A 505 0.38 -21.32 19.94
N GLU A 506 0.07 -20.34 19.07
CA GLU A 506 0.63 -19.02 19.19
C GLU A 506 0.04 -18.32 20.41
N ASN A 507 0.87 -18.11 21.44
CA ASN A 507 0.43 -17.63 22.75
C ASN A 507 0.58 -16.11 22.91
N ASN A 508 0.25 -15.35 21.87
CA ASN A 508 0.05 -13.91 21.97
C ASN A 508 -1.27 -13.59 22.68
N VAL A 509 -2.24 -14.51 22.54
CA VAL A 509 -3.54 -14.49 23.21
C VAL A 509 -3.74 -15.81 23.97
N ALA A 510 -3.61 -15.75 25.29
CA ALA A 510 -3.62 -16.94 26.15
C ALA A 510 -5.00 -17.61 26.34
N LEU A 511 -6.10 -17.03 25.84
CA LEU A 511 -7.47 -17.45 26.11
C LEU A 511 -7.77 -18.88 25.65
N PHE A 512 -7.28 -19.29 24.49
CA PHE A 512 -7.48 -20.66 24.01
C PHE A 512 -6.74 -21.70 24.88
N ILE A 513 -5.53 -21.40 25.32
CA ILE A 513 -4.79 -22.28 26.24
C ILE A 513 -5.52 -22.41 27.57
N GLN A 514 -6.03 -21.30 28.12
CA GLN A 514 -6.83 -21.32 29.34
C GLN A 514 -8.13 -22.12 29.17
N TYR A 515 -8.79 -21.99 28.02
CA TYR A 515 -9.96 -22.80 27.66
C TYR A 515 -9.64 -24.29 27.67
N MET A 516 -8.56 -24.73 27.00
CA MET A 516 -8.13 -26.14 26.96
C MET A 516 -7.80 -26.67 28.36
N ILE A 517 -7.13 -25.90 29.22
CA ILE A 517 -6.82 -26.26 30.60
C ILE A 517 -8.09 -26.41 31.43
N SER A 518 -9.02 -25.46 31.34
CA SER A 518 -10.30 -25.51 32.08
C SER A 518 -11.12 -26.76 31.75
N ARG A 519 -11.03 -27.24 30.51
CA ARG A 519 -11.70 -28.45 30.04
C ARG A 519 -10.89 -29.73 30.26
N LYS A 520 -9.74 -29.66 30.92
CA LYS A 520 -8.82 -30.77 31.17
C LYS A 520 -8.26 -31.42 29.88
N ARG A 521 -8.00 -30.56 28.86
CA ARG A 521 -7.48 -30.96 27.53
C ARG A 521 -6.01 -30.60 27.32
N GLN A 522 -5.29 -30.20 28.37
CA GLN A 522 -3.88 -29.79 28.30
C GLN A 522 -2.96 -30.87 27.71
N LYS A 523 -3.36 -32.16 27.72
CA LYS A 523 -2.59 -33.23 27.11
C LYS A 523 -2.33 -33.02 25.60
N TYR A 524 -3.19 -32.26 24.93
CA TYR A 524 -3.03 -31.94 23.51
C TYR A 524 -2.10 -30.74 23.26
N LEU A 525 -1.75 -29.99 24.29
CA LEU A 525 -0.92 -28.77 24.13
C LEU A 525 0.57 -29.12 24.21
N VAL A 526 1.36 -28.57 23.28
CA VAL A 526 2.82 -28.69 23.30
C VAL A 526 3.38 -27.82 24.42
N PRO A 527 4.13 -28.38 25.40
CA PRO A 527 4.83 -27.61 26.40
C PRO A 527 5.91 -26.72 25.76
N LYS A 528 6.11 -25.54 26.31
CA LYS A 528 7.06 -24.54 25.80
C LYS A 528 8.49 -25.05 25.62
N ASP A 529 8.95 -25.89 26.54
CA ASP A 529 10.30 -26.47 26.53
C ASP A 529 10.50 -27.53 25.42
N MET A 530 9.42 -28.02 24.83
CA MET A 530 9.45 -28.95 23.69
C MET A 530 9.39 -28.26 22.33
N VAL A 531 9.23 -26.94 22.27
CA VAL A 531 9.28 -26.18 21.03
C VAL A 531 10.74 -25.97 20.63
N LEU A 532 11.28 -26.84 19.79
CA LEU A 532 12.71 -26.98 19.49
C LEU A 532 13.34 -25.70 18.94
N PHE A 533 12.68 -25.01 18.02
CA PHE A 533 13.21 -23.79 17.42
C PHE A 533 13.39 -22.61 18.41
N LEU A 534 12.73 -22.66 19.59
CA LEU A 534 12.95 -21.69 20.68
C LEU A 534 14.31 -21.85 21.34
N LYS A 535 14.91 -23.04 21.28
CA LYS A 535 16.24 -23.31 21.83
C LYS A 535 17.33 -22.71 20.94
N ASP A 536 17.14 -22.77 19.63
CA ASP A 536 18.14 -22.36 18.64
C ASP A 536 18.35 -20.83 18.61
N ILE A 537 17.34 -20.05 18.98
CA ILE A 537 17.38 -18.58 18.98
C ILE A 537 17.66 -17.95 20.35
N GLY A 538 17.99 -18.75 21.38
CA GLY A 538 18.36 -18.25 22.71
C GLY A 538 17.26 -17.43 23.42
N ALA A 539 15.98 -17.67 23.10
CA ALA A 539 14.86 -16.94 23.66
C ALA A 539 14.75 -17.10 25.18
N ASN A 540 14.78 -16.00 25.92
CA ASN A 540 14.62 -15.99 27.38
C ASN A 540 13.26 -16.59 27.77
N ARG A 541 13.30 -17.59 28.64
CA ARG A 541 12.12 -18.28 29.19
C ARG A 541 11.33 -17.32 30.08
N ASN A 542 10.16 -16.88 29.58
CA ASN A 542 9.23 -16.13 30.41
C ASN A 542 8.47 -17.12 31.32
N VAL A 543 8.59 -16.99 32.62
CA VAL A 543 8.17 -17.97 33.66
C VAL A 543 6.66 -18.23 33.69
N PHE A 544 5.85 -17.37 33.05
CA PHE A 544 4.38 -17.42 33.13
C PHE A 544 3.64 -18.18 32.03
N GLN A 545 4.35 -18.87 31.13
CA GLN A 545 3.72 -19.56 29.99
C GLN A 545 4.20 -21.01 29.93
N GLU A 546 3.35 -21.95 30.32
CA GLU A 546 3.67 -23.39 30.29
C GLU A 546 3.54 -24.01 28.90
N TYR A 547 2.65 -23.48 28.03
CA TYR A 547 2.31 -24.05 26.73
C TYR A 547 2.41 -23.04 25.60
N GLY A 548 2.64 -23.56 24.38
CA GLY A 548 2.69 -22.77 23.15
C GLY A 548 3.94 -21.90 23.04
N TRP A 549 3.90 -20.95 22.13
CA TRP A 549 5.00 -20.03 21.89
C TRP A 549 4.51 -18.61 21.67
N LYS A 550 5.33 -17.61 22.00
CA LYS A 550 5.00 -16.20 21.82
C LYS A 550 5.84 -15.62 20.69
N ASN A 551 5.16 -15.05 19.69
CA ASN A 551 5.81 -14.38 18.58
C ASN A 551 6.35 -13.01 19.02
N VAL A 552 7.65 -12.93 19.36
CA VAL A 552 8.30 -11.72 19.88
C VAL A 552 9.52 -11.39 19.01
N GLY A 553 9.41 -10.31 18.23
CA GLY A 553 10.54 -9.68 17.55
C GLY A 553 10.83 -10.15 16.12
N THR A 554 11.58 -9.31 15.39
CA THR A 554 11.90 -9.49 13.96
C THR A 554 12.84 -10.66 13.68
N LEU A 555 13.77 -10.97 14.59
CA LEU A 555 14.71 -12.09 14.45
C LEU A 555 13.99 -13.44 14.41
N PHE A 556 12.95 -13.56 15.21
CA PHE A 556 12.12 -14.76 15.29
C PHE A 556 11.39 -15.06 13.99
N LYS A 557 10.76 -14.02 13.42
CA LYS A 557 10.07 -14.14 12.13
C LYS A 557 11.02 -14.60 11.03
N GLY A 558 12.23 -14.06 10.98
CA GLY A 558 13.24 -14.43 9.98
C GLY A 558 13.58 -15.92 10.01
N THR A 559 13.80 -16.49 11.18
CA THR A 559 14.13 -17.92 11.34
C THR A 559 12.98 -18.84 10.92
N ILE A 560 11.75 -18.54 11.37
CA ILE A 560 10.56 -19.32 10.97
C ILE A 560 10.33 -19.25 9.46
N LEU A 561 10.47 -18.06 8.87
CA LEU A 561 10.34 -17.89 7.42
C LEU A 561 11.39 -18.67 6.64
N SER A 562 12.64 -18.75 7.13
CA SER A 562 13.68 -19.58 6.51
C SER A 562 13.30 -21.06 6.53
N TYR A 563 12.82 -21.59 7.66
CA TYR A 563 12.33 -22.97 7.73
C TYR A 563 11.14 -23.24 6.81
N ALA A 564 10.22 -22.30 6.71
CA ALA A 564 9.09 -22.41 5.79
C ALA A 564 9.54 -22.44 4.33
N ILE A 565 10.53 -21.63 3.95
CA ILE A 565 11.11 -21.65 2.59
C ILE A 565 11.79 -22.99 2.30
N GLU A 566 12.59 -23.48 3.25
CA GLU A 566 13.26 -24.78 3.14
C GLU A 566 12.23 -25.92 2.98
N PHE A 567 11.18 -25.91 3.81
CA PHE A 567 10.08 -26.87 3.73
C PHE A 567 9.40 -26.88 2.35
N LEU A 568 9.12 -25.70 1.78
CA LEU A 568 8.48 -25.60 0.46
C LEU A 568 9.38 -26.08 -0.69
N LYS A 569 10.70 -25.88 -0.55
CA LYS A 569 11.70 -26.23 -1.57
C LYS A 569 12.24 -27.65 -1.44
N GLU A 570 11.97 -28.34 -0.34
CA GLU A 570 12.44 -29.70 -0.09
C GLU A 570 12.04 -30.61 -1.24
N GLU A 571 13.01 -31.30 -1.82
CA GLU A 571 12.77 -32.33 -2.84
C GLU A 571 12.38 -33.62 -2.15
N LEU A 572 11.13 -34.07 -2.33
CA LEU A 572 10.57 -35.22 -1.66
C LEU A 572 10.78 -36.52 -2.46
N ASP A 573 10.68 -36.43 -3.79
CA ASP A 573 10.77 -37.58 -4.67
C ASP A 573 11.07 -37.12 -6.11
N THR A 574 11.70 -38.00 -6.89
CA THR A 574 12.05 -37.67 -8.27
C THR A 574 11.72 -38.88 -9.16
N GLU A 575 10.75 -38.73 -10.06
CA GLU A 575 10.45 -39.72 -11.07
C GLU A 575 11.45 -39.62 -12.22
N THR A 576 12.17 -40.71 -12.48
CA THR A 576 13.14 -40.78 -13.58
C THR A 576 12.77 -41.90 -14.56
N LEU A 577 12.99 -41.66 -15.85
CA LEU A 577 12.92 -42.70 -16.88
C LEU A 577 14.12 -43.63 -16.78
N PRO A 578 14.03 -44.84 -17.39
CA PRO A 578 15.14 -45.82 -17.38
C PRO A 578 16.45 -45.31 -17.96
N ASP A 579 16.41 -44.25 -18.76
CA ASP A 579 17.57 -43.58 -19.34
C ASP A 579 18.19 -42.50 -18.41
N GLY A 580 17.62 -42.31 -17.20
CA GLY A 580 18.06 -41.29 -16.23
C GLY A 580 17.46 -39.90 -16.42
N THR A 581 16.53 -39.73 -17.40
CA THR A 581 15.86 -38.44 -17.61
C THR A 581 14.85 -38.18 -16.48
N ILE A 582 14.96 -37.04 -15.80
CA ILE A 582 14.02 -36.61 -14.76
C ILE A 582 12.72 -36.17 -15.43
N VAL A 583 11.61 -36.86 -15.12
CA VAL A 583 10.27 -36.53 -15.64
C VAL A 583 9.54 -35.59 -14.70
N LYS A 584 9.67 -35.79 -13.38
CA LYS A 584 8.96 -35.02 -12.38
C LYS A 584 9.73 -34.99 -11.06
N THR A 585 9.89 -33.80 -10.48
CA THR A 585 10.33 -33.63 -9.10
C THR A 585 9.15 -33.17 -8.26
N ILE A 586 8.94 -33.83 -7.12
CA ILE A 586 7.90 -33.51 -6.14
C ILE A 586 8.55 -32.69 -5.03
N TYR A 587 7.98 -31.52 -4.77
CA TYR A 587 8.50 -30.57 -3.77
C TYR A 587 7.64 -30.53 -2.52
N GLY A 588 8.20 -30.03 -1.42
CA GLY A 588 7.54 -29.86 -0.13
C GLY A 588 6.25 -29.03 -0.19
N VAL A 589 6.15 -28.08 -1.13
CA VAL A 589 4.92 -27.29 -1.36
C VAL A 589 3.71 -28.19 -1.68
N GLU A 590 3.92 -29.37 -2.25
CA GLU A 590 2.85 -30.33 -2.60
C GLU A 590 2.19 -30.99 -1.36
N ARG A 591 2.78 -30.79 -0.16
CA ARG A 591 2.19 -31.15 1.14
C ARG A 591 1.06 -30.20 1.57
N ILE A 592 0.84 -29.10 0.84
CA ILE A 592 -0.11 -28.05 1.18
C ILE A 592 -1.26 -28.05 0.18
N PRO A 593 -2.40 -28.68 0.48
CA PRO A 593 -3.59 -28.67 -0.36
C PRO A 593 -4.50 -27.46 -0.11
N ASP A 594 -4.18 -26.61 0.87
CA ASP A 594 -4.99 -25.47 1.27
C ASP A 594 -4.50 -24.17 0.61
N PRO A 595 -5.34 -23.49 -0.21
CA PRO A 595 -4.96 -22.25 -0.87
C PRO A 595 -4.73 -21.09 0.10
N MET A 596 -5.29 -21.13 1.32
CA MET A 596 -5.09 -20.08 2.34
C MET A 596 -3.70 -20.09 2.95
N LEU A 597 -3.00 -21.24 2.91
CA LEU A 597 -1.66 -21.38 3.46
C LEU A 597 -0.56 -21.06 2.41
N LEU A 598 -0.92 -21.05 1.14
CA LEU A 598 -0.05 -20.72 0.00
C LEU A 598 -0.09 -19.22 -0.35
#